data_cee55f889b5a1b6d2b1cb7009232ca13
#
_entry.id   cee55f889b5a1b6d2b1cb7009232ca13
#
_cell.length_a   1.000
_cell.length_b   1.000
_cell.length_c   1.000
_cell.angle_alpha   90.00
_cell.angle_beta   90.00
_cell.angle_gamma   90.00
#
_symmetry.space_group_name_H-M   'P 1'
#
loop_
_entity.id
_entity.type
_entity.pdbx_description
1 polymer ?
#
loop_
_entity_poly.entity_id
_entity_poly.type
_entity_poly.pdbx_seq_one_letter_code
_entity_poly.pdbx_strand_id
1 'polypeptide(L)'
;RRQRQMCIRDSYYTVLILGRDTGGGGNTDTMLLASYDVTNQKPTVMSIPRDTMVNVSWDIKRINSVYNYYGGGDRGIQYLYKEIAQLVGFEPDYQVIVEWEAVGQIVDAMGGVWFDVPRNMNYDDPYQDLHIHQEKGDRLLTGGDAMQVLRYRHDNDMRYGYPDGDLGRIKTQQAFLQAVVEQMLQVKNITKINQFAKVFEKNVETDLSFSNLCWFGQQAILGGLTVENVEFVTMPNTPKSCWSRTYQNYQSYVVPNAEELLELVNTKLSPYTEVFTLSDLDIMSVNSDGSISSSTGHV
;
A
#
# COMPACT_ATOMS: atom_id res chain seq x y z
N ARG A 1 11.27 -29.38 -6.65
CA ARG A 1 9.93 -28.81 -6.86
C ARG A 1 9.78 -28.55 -8.36
N ARG A 2 8.83 -29.22 -9.03
CA ARG A 2 8.46 -28.90 -10.41
C ARG A 2 7.93 -27.47 -10.41
N GLN A 3 8.64 -26.55 -11.07
CA GLN A 3 8.10 -25.24 -11.43
C GLN A 3 6.88 -25.53 -12.34
N ARG A 4 5.68 -25.36 -11.78
CA ARG A 4 4.48 -25.28 -12.62
C ARG A 4 4.63 -24.02 -13.45
N GLN A 5 4.66 -24.17 -14.76
CA GLN A 5 4.47 -23.03 -15.65
C GLN A 5 3.02 -22.59 -15.49
N MET A 6 2.81 -21.55 -14.68
CA MET A 6 1.49 -20.95 -14.52
C MET A 6 1.21 -20.00 -15.68
N CYS A 7 0.04 -20.13 -16.28
CA CYS A 7 -0.40 -19.24 -17.34
C CYS A 7 -0.78 -17.88 -16.75
N ILE A 8 -0.23 -16.79 -17.29
CA ILE A 8 -0.55 -15.42 -16.91
C ILE A 8 -1.81 -14.99 -17.67
N ARG A 9 -2.70 -14.28 -16.98
CA ARG A 9 -3.87 -13.66 -17.62
C ARG A 9 -3.42 -12.58 -18.59
N ASP A 10 -4.04 -12.49 -19.75
CA ASP A 10 -3.74 -11.46 -20.73
C ASP A 10 -4.05 -10.08 -20.19
N SER A 11 -3.13 -9.13 -20.41
CA SER A 11 -3.29 -7.73 -20.03
C SER A 11 -3.57 -7.50 -18.53
N TYR A 12 -2.92 -8.29 -17.68
CA TYR A 12 -3.02 -8.21 -16.22
C TYR A 12 -1.69 -7.76 -15.63
N TYR A 13 -1.68 -6.65 -14.89
CA TYR A 13 -0.46 -6.03 -14.37
C TYR A 13 -0.56 -5.82 -12.87
N THR A 14 0.57 -6.00 -12.17
CA THR A 14 0.66 -5.85 -10.72
C THR A 14 1.73 -4.84 -10.35
N VAL A 15 1.42 -3.97 -9.39
CA VAL A 15 2.30 -2.88 -8.94
C VAL A 15 2.32 -2.84 -7.42
N LEU A 16 3.52 -2.81 -6.84
CA LEU A 16 3.71 -2.53 -5.42
C LEU A 16 3.97 -1.04 -5.23
N ILE A 17 3.15 -0.40 -4.41
CA ILE A 17 3.25 1.03 -4.09
C ILE A 17 3.69 1.16 -2.64
N LEU A 18 4.83 1.82 -2.42
CA LEU A 18 5.40 2.07 -1.09
C LEU A 18 5.37 3.55 -0.77
N GLY A 19 4.79 3.91 0.35
CA GLY A 19 4.92 5.23 0.95
C GLY A 19 6.07 5.24 1.95
N ARG A 20 7.01 6.17 1.80
CA ARG A 20 8.19 6.29 2.65
C ARG A 20 8.25 7.66 3.28
N ASP A 21 8.56 7.71 4.58
CA ASP A 21 8.84 8.96 5.28
C ASP A 21 10.35 9.18 5.34
N THR A 22 10.82 10.28 4.75
CA THR A 22 12.25 10.65 4.72
C THR A 22 12.77 11.11 6.09
N GLY A 23 11.90 11.59 6.97
CA GLY A 23 12.26 12.09 8.30
C GLY A 23 12.38 11.02 9.40
N GLY A 24 11.91 9.81 9.17
CA GLY A 24 11.69 8.80 10.20
C GLY A 24 12.52 7.51 10.11
N GLY A 25 13.72 7.53 9.54
CA GLY A 25 14.57 6.33 9.47
C GLY A 25 14.31 5.43 8.27
N GLY A 26 13.52 5.86 7.31
CA GLY A 26 13.35 5.19 6.03
C GLY A 26 12.42 3.97 6.02
N ASN A 27 11.65 3.74 7.08
CA ASN A 27 10.66 2.67 7.10
C ASN A 27 9.51 2.96 6.13
N THR A 28 9.00 1.91 5.49
CA THR A 28 7.84 1.98 4.63
C THR A 28 6.57 2.05 5.50
N ASP A 29 5.91 3.21 5.52
CA ASP A 29 4.71 3.44 6.34
C ASP A 29 3.43 3.01 5.65
N THR A 30 3.40 3.07 4.32
CA THR A 30 2.24 2.71 3.50
C THR A 30 2.67 1.68 2.47
N MET A 31 1.89 0.63 2.35
CA MET A 31 2.14 -0.45 1.39
C MET A 31 0.83 -0.82 0.70
N LEU A 32 0.78 -0.68 -0.62
CA LEU A 32 -0.36 -1.02 -1.45
C LEU A 32 0.07 -2.00 -2.52
N LEU A 33 -0.69 -3.06 -2.71
CA LEU A 33 -0.54 -3.97 -3.84
C LEU A 33 -1.72 -3.76 -4.79
N ALA A 34 -1.44 -3.28 -5.99
CA ALA A 34 -2.42 -3.04 -7.01
C ALA A 34 -2.34 -4.10 -8.11
N SER A 35 -3.49 -4.62 -8.50
CA SER A 35 -3.64 -5.49 -9.68
C SER A 35 -4.60 -4.83 -10.65
N TYR A 36 -4.22 -4.74 -11.90
CA TYR A 36 -4.99 -4.09 -12.93
C TYR A 36 -5.30 -5.03 -14.10
N ASP A 37 -6.56 -5.42 -14.21
CA ASP A 37 -7.10 -6.11 -15.38
C ASP A 37 -7.49 -5.06 -16.43
N VAL A 38 -6.60 -4.81 -17.38
CA VAL A 38 -6.78 -3.79 -18.42
C VAL A 38 -7.92 -4.16 -19.37
N THR A 39 -8.05 -5.43 -19.71
CA THR A 39 -9.10 -5.90 -20.64
C THR A 39 -10.50 -5.62 -20.09
N ASN A 40 -10.73 -5.91 -18.81
CA ASN A 40 -12.02 -5.72 -18.16
C ASN A 40 -12.14 -4.39 -17.42
N GLN A 41 -11.09 -3.54 -17.41
CA GLN A 41 -11.03 -2.28 -16.69
C GLN A 41 -11.40 -2.44 -15.21
N LYS A 42 -10.74 -3.38 -14.54
CA LYS A 42 -10.97 -3.71 -13.12
C LYS A 42 -9.66 -3.70 -12.35
N PRO A 43 -9.25 -2.57 -11.77
CA PRO A 43 -8.16 -2.54 -10.80
C PRO A 43 -8.67 -2.89 -9.40
N THR A 44 -7.82 -3.61 -8.67
CA THR A 44 -7.99 -3.89 -7.24
C THR A 44 -6.75 -3.41 -6.50
N VAL A 45 -6.93 -2.61 -5.47
CA VAL A 45 -5.85 -2.07 -4.64
C VAL A 45 -6.03 -2.60 -3.22
N MET A 46 -5.09 -3.42 -2.76
CA MET A 46 -5.08 -3.96 -1.41
C MET A 46 -4.04 -3.23 -0.56
N SER A 47 -4.49 -2.64 0.54
CA SER A 47 -3.60 -2.11 1.57
C SER A 47 -3.05 -3.25 2.42
N ILE A 48 -1.72 -3.29 2.56
CA ILE A 48 -1.03 -4.22 3.45
C ILE A 48 -0.59 -3.43 4.67
N PRO A 49 -1.14 -3.68 5.86
CA PRO A 49 -0.74 -2.97 7.07
C PRO A 49 0.76 -3.15 7.34
N ARG A 50 1.43 -2.09 7.77
CA ARG A 50 2.88 -2.08 8.02
C ARG A 50 3.32 -3.10 9.08
N ASP A 51 2.45 -3.38 10.04
CA ASP A 51 2.69 -4.31 11.15
C ASP A 51 2.29 -5.76 10.80
N THR A 52 2.05 -6.06 9.54
CA THR A 52 1.73 -7.41 9.07
C THR A 52 2.85 -8.37 9.42
N MET A 53 2.48 -9.46 10.10
CA MET A 53 3.42 -10.51 10.47
C MET A 53 3.84 -11.31 9.22
N VAL A 54 5.14 -11.43 9.03
CA VAL A 54 5.76 -12.20 7.95
C VAL A 54 6.80 -13.19 8.50
N ASN A 55 7.06 -14.25 7.77
CA ASN A 55 7.97 -15.31 8.19
C ASN A 55 9.43 -14.94 7.87
N VAL A 56 9.99 -14.05 8.68
CA VAL A 56 11.38 -13.62 8.59
C VAL A 56 12.20 -14.19 9.76
N SER A 57 13.52 -14.19 9.61
CA SER A 57 14.43 -14.84 10.58
C SER A 57 14.69 -14.03 11.86
N TRP A 58 14.42 -12.72 11.84
CA TRP A 58 14.63 -11.85 13.02
C TRP A 58 13.42 -11.78 13.92
N ASP A 59 13.59 -11.26 15.12
CA ASP A 59 12.61 -11.31 16.21
C ASP A 59 11.33 -10.50 15.90
N ILE A 60 11.48 -9.24 15.45
CA ILE A 60 10.33 -8.40 15.08
C ILE A 60 9.91 -8.70 13.65
N LYS A 61 8.92 -9.55 13.50
CA LYS A 61 8.49 -10.12 12.22
C LYS A 61 7.44 -9.26 11.50
N ARG A 62 7.72 -7.95 11.33
CA ARG A 62 6.83 -7.02 10.63
C ARG A 62 7.32 -6.74 9.22
N ILE A 63 6.40 -6.71 8.26
CA ILE A 63 6.74 -6.49 6.84
C ILE A 63 7.40 -5.13 6.59
N ASN A 64 7.07 -4.10 7.36
CA ASN A 64 7.66 -2.77 7.21
C ASN A 64 9.18 -2.72 7.48
N SER A 65 9.72 -3.71 8.16
CA SER A 65 11.15 -3.80 8.47
C SER A 65 11.99 -4.40 7.33
N VAL A 66 11.36 -5.12 6.42
CA VAL A 66 12.07 -5.93 5.40
C VAL A 66 12.92 -5.08 4.46
N TYR A 67 12.35 -4.02 3.91
CA TYR A 67 13.03 -3.15 2.96
C TYR A 67 14.33 -2.57 3.54
N ASN A 68 14.27 -2.02 4.75
CA ASN A 68 15.43 -1.41 5.40
C ASN A 68 16.41 -2.43 5.99
N TYR A 69 15.93 -3.58 6.44
CA TYR A 69 16.80 -4.65 6.95
C TYR A 69 17.85 -5.06 5.92
N TYR A 70 17.47 -5.05 4.65
CA TYR A 70 18.38 -5.37 3.53
C TYR A 70 19.03 -4.13 2.89
N GLY A 71 18.99 -2.97 3.57
CA GLY A 71 19.69 -1.76 3.16
C GLY A 71 18.96 -0.88 2.15
N GLY A 72 17.69 -1.14 1.90
CA GLY A 72 16.90 -0.38 0.91
C GLY A 72 17.38 -0.61 -0.54
N GLY A 73 17.00 0.32 -1.45
CA GLY A 73 17.36 0.24 -2.86
C GLY A 73 16.86 -1.03 -3.55
N ASP A 74 17.55 -1.45 -4.59
CA ASP A 74 17.17 -2.65 -5.38
C ASP A 74 17.17 -3.92 -4.55
N ARG A 75 18.12 -4.06 -3.64
CA ARG A 75 18.20 -5.21 -2.74
C ARG A 75 17.00 -5.26 -1.78
N GLY A 76 16.64 -4.12 -1.19
CA GLY A 76 15.47 -4.01 -0.32
C GLY A 76 14.18 -4.35 -1.05
N ILE A 77 14.02 -3.90 -2.29
CA ILE A 77 12.89 -4.23 -3.16
C ILE A 77 12.83 -5.72 -3.47
N GLN A 78 13.96 -6.34 -3.84
CA GLN A 78 13.98 -7.77 -4.14
C GLN A 78 13.52 -8.64 -2.97
N TYR A 79 13.99 -8.33 -1.76
CA TYR A 79 13.59 -9.06 -0.56
C TYR A 79 12.15 -8.76 -0.16
N LEU A 80 11.69 -7.53 -0.34
CA LEU A 80 10.29 -7.19 -0.11
C LEU A 80 9.36 -7.91 -1.09
N TYR A 81 9.75 -8.03 -2.36
CA TYR A 81 9.00 -8.82 -3.35
C TYR A 81 8.87 -10.29 -2.94
N LYS A 82 9.92 -10.87 -2.35
CA LYS A 82 9.85 -12.25 -1.83
C LYS A 82 8.85 -12.38 -0.69
N GLU A 83 8.79 -11.41 0.22
CA GLU A 83 7.81 -11.41 1.30
C GLU A 83 6.38 -11.18 0.79
N ILE A 84 6.20 -10.30 -0.19
CA ILE A 84 4.91 -10.14 -0.87
C ILE A 84 4.50 -11.46 -1.55
N ALA A 85 5.41 -12.13 -2.24
CA ALA A 85 5.14 -13.42 -2.87
C ALA A 85 4.76 -14.51 -1.85
N GLN A 86 5.27 -14.46 -0.62
CA GLN A 86 4.85 -15.35 0.45
C GLN A 86 3.40 -15.09 0.88
N LEU A 87 2.97 -13.82 0.86
CA LEU A 87 1.59 -13.46 1.22
C LEU A 87 0.57 -13.74 0.10
N VAL A 88 0.95 -13.49 -1.14
CA VAL A 88 -0.01 -13.47 -2.27
C VAL A 88 0.31 -14.47 -3.39
N GLY A 89 1.45 -15.14 -3.33
CA GLY A 89 1.85 -16.19 -4.27
C GLY A 89 2.57 -15.71 -5.54
N PHE A 90 2.74 -14.41 -5.73
CA PHE A 90 3.43 -13.83 -6.89
C PHE A 90 4.23 -12.59 -6.51
N GLU A 91 5.29 -12.31 -7.26
CA GLU A 91 6.03 -11.05 -7.16
C GLU A 91 5.35 -9.98 -8.02
N PRO A 92 5.25 -8.72 -7.55
CA PRO A 92 4.75 -7.62 -8.37
C PRO A 92 5.58 -7.41 -9.64
N ASP A 93 4.94 -6.95 -10.72
CA ASP A 93 5.62 -6.63 -11.98
C ASP A 93 6.45 -5.34 -11.86
N TYR A 94 5.94 -4.37 -11.12
CA TYR A 94 6.54 -3.05 -10.96
C TYR A 94 6.47 -2.57 -9.52
N GLN A 95 7.35 -1.62 -9.17
CA GLN A 95 7.27 -0.89 -7.91
C GLN A 95 7.19 0.62 -8.13
N VAL A 96 6.58 1.29 -7.18
CA VAL A 96 6.51 2.74 -7.05
C VAL A 96 6.83 3.10 -5.60
N ILE A 97 7.89 3.86 -5.37
CA ILE A 97 8.24 4.37 -4.05
C ILE A 97 7.96 5.86 -4.02
N VAL A 98 7.04 6.27 -3.16
CA VAL A 98 6.55 7.63 -3.05
C VAL A 98 6.94 8.20 -1.69
N GLU A 99 7.61 9.35 -1.69
CA GLU A 99 7.81 10.16 -0.49
C GLU A 99 6.64 11.14 -0.33
N TRP A 100 6.38 11.58 0.90
CA TRP A 100 5.25 12.47 1.16
C TRP A 100 5.34 13.78 0.38
N GLU A 101 6.55 14.34 0.22
CA GLU A 101 6.78 15.55 -0.57
C GLU A 101 6.36 15.37 -2.04
N ALA A 102 6.59 14.20 -2.60
CA ALA A 102 6.19 13.86 -3.96
C ALA A 102 4.66 13.82 -4.10
N VAL A 103 3.95 13.27 -3.11
CA VAL A 103 2.48 13.29 -3.08
C VAL A 103 1.96 14.71 -3.14
N GLY A 104 2.53 15.62 -2.35
CA GLY A 104 2.18 17.03 -2.37
C GLY A 104 2.37 17.67 -3.74
N GLN A 105 3.49 17.39 -4.42
CA GLN A 105 3.78 17.93 -5.75
C GLN A 105 2.84 17.38 -6.82
N ILE A 106 2.48 16.10 -6.74
CA ILE A 106 1.49 15.50 -7.67
C ILE A 106 0.12 16.13 -7.48
N VAL A 107 -0.32 16.31 -6.25
CA VAL A 107 -1.59 16.99 -5.94
C VAL A 107 -1.61 18.42 -6.46
N ASP A 108 -0.54 19.18 -6.25
CA ASP A 108 -0.43 20.56 -6.78
C ASP A 108 -0.44 20.59 -8.30
N ALA A 109 0.21 19.64 -8.98
CA ALA A 109 0.18 19.53 -10.44
C ALA A 109 -1.22 19.24 -11.00
N MET A 110 -2.07 18.60 -10.19
CA MET A 110 -3.50 18.36 -10.52
C MET A 110 -4.39 19.58 -10.26
N GLY A 111 -3.85 20.64 -9.65
CA GLY A 111 -4.63 21.79 -9.20
C GLY A 111 -5.36 21.57 -7.87
N GLY A 112 -4.89 20.64 -7.06
CA GLY A 112 -5.50 20.23 -5.82
C GLY A 112 -6.43 19.02 -6.00
N VAL A 113 -6.89 18.48 -4.88
CA VAL A 113 -7.81 17.32 -4.85
C VAL A 113 -8.98 17.62 -3.90
N TRP A 114 -10.20 17.46 -4.37
CA TRP A 114 -11.38 17.50 -3.53
C TRP A 114 -11.43 16.27 -2.65
N PHE A 115 -11.47 16.49 -1.33
CA PHE A 115 -11.47 15.41 -0.36
C PHE A 115 -12.27 15.78 0.89
N ASP A 116 -13.07 14.83 1.36
CA ASP A 116 -13.80 14.96 2.61
C ASP A 116 -12.91 14.50 3.76
N VAL A 117 -12.31 15.48 4.45
CA VAL A 117 -11.43 15.21 5.61
C VAL A 117 -12.27 14.59 6.73
N PRO A 118 -11.93 13.38 7.21
CA PRO A 118 -12.83 12.59 8.05
C PRO A 118 -12.96 13.11 9.48
N ARG A 119 -12.01 13.93 9.93
CA ARG A 119 -11.97 14.44 11.31
C ARG A 119 -11.07 15.65 11.42
N ASN A 120 -11.20 16.41 12.52
CA ASN A 120 -10.24 17.45 12.87
C ASN A 120 -8.90 16.81 13.23
N MET A 121 -7.80 17.42 12.76
CA MET A 121 -6.45 16.91 12.92
C MET A 121 -5.56 18.04 13.45
N ASN A 122 -4.98 17.86 14.63
CA ASN A 122 -4.08 18.84 15.26
C ASN A 122 -2.88 18.12 15.89
N TYR A 123 -1.76 18.18 15.21
CA TYR A 123 -0.53 17.56 15.66
C TYR A 123 0.68 18.42 15.28
N ASP A 124 1.56 18.67 16.23
CA ASP A 124 2.82 19.38 16.02
C ASP A 124 3.98 18.57 16.55
N ASP A 125 4.96 18.32 15.71
CA ASP A 125 6.23 17.72 16.05
C ASP A 125 7.37 18.59 15.54
N PRO A 126 7.96 19.42 16.41
CA PRO A 126 9.04 20.32 16.01
C PRO A 126 10.34 19.59 15.67
N TYR A 127 10.53 18.36 16.13
CA TYR A 127 11.73 17.58 15.83
C TYR A 127 11.75 17.06 14.39
N GLN A 128 10.55 16.83 13.82
CA GLN A 128 10.39 16.40 12.44
C GLN A 128 9.90 17.52 11.51
N ASP A 129 9.78 18.74 12.06
CA ASP A 129 9.15 19.87 11.35
C ASP A 129 7.79 19.48 10.73
N LEU A 130 7.01 18.72 11.49
CA LEU A 130 5.70 18.23 11.08
C LEU A 130 4.60 19.01 11.79
N HIS A 131 3.81 19.72 10.99
CA HIS A 131 2.68 20.51 11.47
C HIS A 131 1.41 20.07 10.75
N ILE A 132 0.45 19.53 11.48
CA ILE A 132 -0.83 19.04 10.96
C ILE A 132 -1.95 19.85 11.60
N HIS A 133 -2.63 20.66 10.79
CA HIS A 133 -3.78 21.44 11.19
C HIS A 133 -4.83 21.38 10.08
N GLN A 134 -5.78 20.46 10.23
CA GLN A 134 -6.83 20.23 9.24
C GLN A 134 -8.18 20.14 9.93
N GLU A 135 -9.17 20.82 9.37
CA GLU A 135 -10.55 20.75 9.82
C GLU A 135 -11.29 19.62 9.08
N LYS A 136 -12.23 18.98 9.79
CA LYS A 136 -13.16 18.04 9.19
C LYS A 136 -14.00 18.73 8.11
N GLY A 137 -14.22 18.06 7.00
CA GLY A 137 -15.13 18.51 5.95
C GLY A 137 -14.56 18.38 4.54
N ASP A 138 -15.44 18.57 3.56
CA ASP A 138 -15.12 18.50 2.14
C ASP A 138 -14.57 19.83 1.67
N ARG A 139 -13.38 19.78 1.05
CA ARG A 139 -12.72 20.96 0.48
C ARG A 139 -11.62 20.59 -0.51
N LEU A 140 -11.20 21.56 -1.28
CA LEU A 140 -10.06 21.42 -2.18
C LEU A 140 -8.75 21.47 -1.37
N LEU A 141 -8.05 20.34 -1.29
CA LEU A 141 -6.77 20.23 -0.61
C LEU A 141 -5.64 20.63 -1.54
N THR A 142 -4.70 21.45 -1.02
CA THR A 142 -3.39 21.65 -1.64
C THR A 142 -2.50 20.44 -1.41
N GLY A 143 -1.33 20.40 -2.08
CA GLY A 143 -0.34 19.36 -1.80
C GLY A 143 0.11 19.33 -0.34
N GLY A 144 0.31 20.47 0.28
CA GLY A 144 0.65 20.59 1.70
C GLY A 144 -0.46 20.04 2.62
N ASP A 145 -1.71 20.37 2.33
CA ASP A 145 -2.87 19.84 3.06
C ASP A 145 -2.97 18.32 2.93
N ALA A 146 -2.78 17.79 1.73
CA ALA A 146 -2.82 16.36 1.47
C ALA A 146 -1.75 15.61 2.26
N MET A 147 -0.53 16.12 2.31
CA MET A 147 0.55 15.55 3.11
C MET A 147 0.19 15.47 4.59
N GLN A 148 -0.42 16.51 5.14
CA GLN A 148 -0.87 16.54 6.53
C GLN A 148 -1.92 15.47 6.80
N VAL A 149 -2.95 15.39 5.96
CA VAL A 149 -4.04 14.39 6.09
C VAL A 149 -3.51 12.97 6.04
N LEU A 150 -2.59 12.67 5.12
CA LEU A 150 -2.05 11.32 4.94
C LEU A 150 -1.10 10.88 6.05
N ARG A 151 -0.42 11.82 6.71
CA ARG A 151 0.53 11.55 7.79
C ARG A 151 -0.11 11.52 9.17
N TYR A 152 -1.30 12.07 9.33
CA TYR A 152 -1.97 12.16 10.62
C TYR A 152 -2.31 10.79 11.22
N ARG A 153 -2.07 10.64 12.51
CA ARG A 153 -2.43 9.45 13.30
C ARG A 153 -3.28 9.80 14.51
N HIS A 154 -2.87 10.81 15.26
CA HIS A 154 -3.51 11.30 16.50
C HIS A 154 -3.08 12.73 16.79
N ASP A 155 -3.81 13.40 17.68
CA ASP A 155 -3.42 14.70 18.21
C ASP A 155 -2.26 14.57 19.22
N ASN A 156 -1.65 15.68 19.60
CA ASN A 156 -0.51 15.69 20.54
C ASN A 156 -0.81 15.07 21.90
N ASP A 157 -2.06 15.18 22.37
CA ASP A 157 -2.46 14.58 23.65
C ASP A 157 -2.66 13.05 23.58
N MET A 158 -2.57 12.45 22.41
CA MET A 158 -2.76 11.03 22.12
C MET A 158 -4.15 10.47 22.49
N ARG A 159 -5.06 11.30 22.97
CA ARG A 159 -6.43 10.90 23.34
C ARG A 159 -7.39 10.99 22.18
N TYR A 160 -7.11 11.91 21.26
CA TYR A 160 -7.90 12.12 20.07
C TYR A 160 -7.11 11.63 18.86
N GLY A 161 -7.68 10.72 18.11
CA GLY A 161 -7.05 10.10 16.95
C GLY A 161 -8.01 9.10 16.31
N TYR A 162 -7.51 8.29 15.40
CA TYR A 162 -8.32 7.23 14.80
C TYR A 162 -8.67 6.17 15.85
N PRO A 163 -9.95 5.82 16.03
CA PRO A 163 -10.37 4.77 16.97
C PRO A 163 -9.70 3.42 16.68
N ASP A 164 -9.48 3.13 15.40
CA ASP A 164 -8.87 1.88 14.91
C ASP A 164 -7.34 1.98 14.76
N GLY A 165 -6.72 3.06 15.24
CA GLY A 165 -5.28 3.27 15.13
C GLY A 165 -4.80 3.29 13.68
N ASP A 166 -3.81 2.45 13.33
CA ASP A 166 -3.23 2.42 11.99
C ASP A 166 -4.23 1.98 10.90
N LEU A 167 -5.18 1.13 11.24
CA LEU A 167 -6.25 0.74 10.30
C LEU A 167 -7.14 1.93 9.92
N GLY A 168 -7.41 2.84 10.85
CA GLY A 168 -8.12 4.09 10.55
C GLY A 168 -7.35 4.99 9.59
N ARG A 169 -6.03 5.08 9.76
CA ARG A 169 -5.15 5.79 8.83
C ARG A 169 -5.18 5.15 7.44
N ILE A 170 -5.12 3.84 7.34
CA ILE A 170 -5.22 3.10 6.07
C ILE A 170 -6.54 3.43 5.35
N LYS A 171 -7.66 3.45 6.06
CA LYS A 171 -8.97 3.83 5.49
C LYS A 171 -8.96 5.24 4.91
N THR A 172 -8.35 6.20 5.62
CA THR A 172 -8.21 7.58 5.13
C THR A 172 -7.30 7.64 3.90
N GLN A 173 -6.20 6.92 3.89
CA GLN A 173 -5.31 6.84 2.72
C GLN A 173 -6.00 6.20 1.51
N GLN A 174 -6.80 5.17 1.71
CA GLN A 174 -7.62 4.56 0.64
C GLN A 174 -8.63 5.55 0.10
N ALA A 175 -9.36 6.26 0.96
CA ALA A 175 -10.34 7.26 0.55
C ALA A 175 -9.69 8.42 -0.22
N PHE A 176 -8.50 8.85 0.21
CA PHE A 176 -7.73 9.88 -0.49
C PHE A 176 -7.26 9.40 -1.87
N LEU A 177 -6.73 8.19 -1.96
CA LEU A 177 -6.33 7.59 -3.23
C LEU A 177 -7.52 7.46 -4.19
N GLN A 178 -8.68 7.08 -3.68
CA GLN A 178 -9.92 7.04 -4.45
C GLN A 178 -10.30 8.42 -5.01
N ALA A 179 -10.18 9.49 -4.20
CA ALA A 179 -10.43 10.86 -4.63
C ALA A 179 -9.45 11.32 -5.72
N VAL A 180 -8.17 10.97 -5.60
CA VAL A 180 -7.14 11.24 -6.63
C VAL A 180 -7.47 10.53 -7.93
N VAL A 181 -7.77 9.25 -7.87
CA VAL A 181 -8.12 8.44 -9.05
C VAL A 181 -9.37 9.00 -9.74
N GLU A 182 -10.41 9.33 -8.99
CA GLU A 182 -11.63 9.92 -9.52
C GLU A 182 -11.35 11.21 -10.30
N GLN A 183 -10.51 12.07 -9.75
CA GLN A 183 -10.15 13.33 -10.40
C GLN A 183 -9.26 13.11 -11.64
N MET A 184 -8.31 12.18 -11.58
CA MET A 184 -7.42 11.87 -12.70
C MET A 184 -8.13 11.21 -13.88
N LEU A 185 -9.14 10.37 -13.63
CA LEU A 185 -9.87 9.63 -14.65
C LEU A 185 -10.89 10.48 -15.42
N GLN A 186 -11.05 11.75 -15.12
CA GLN A 186 -11.89 12.63 -15.92
C GLN A 186 -11.38 12.72 -17.36
N VAL A 187 -12.28 12.55 -18.32
CA VAL A 187 -11.94 12.53 -19.77
C VAL A 187 -11.15 13.77 -20.21
N LYS A 188 -11.43 14.92 -19.60
CA LYS A 188 -10.67 16.16 -19.88
C LYS A 188 -9.17 16.04 -19.61
N ASN A 189 -8.74 15.08 -18.80
CA ASN A 189 -7.35 14.89 -18.44
C ASN A 189 -6.56 14.06 -19.45
N ILE A 190 -7.20 13.55 -20.51
CA ILE A 190 -6.49 12.77 -21.54
C ILE A 190 -5.37 13.59 -22.20
N THR A 191 -5.57 14.89 -22.37
CA THR A 191 -4.56 15.80 -22.93
C THR A 191 -3.44 16.13 -21.94
N LYS A 192 -3.62 15.81 -20.66
CA LYS A 192 -2.67 16.05 -19.58
C LYS A 192 -1.85 14.82 -19.17
N ILE A 193 -2.06 13.68 -19.79
CA ILE A 193 -1.38 12.40 -19.43
C ILE A 193 0.14 12.58 -19.46
N ASN A 194 0.69 13.19 -20.50
CA ASN A 194 2.13 13.43 -20.62
C ASN A 194 2.67 14.33 -19.49
N GLN A 195 1.91 15.35 -19.11
CA GLN A 195 2.27 16.25 -18.01
C GLN A 195 2.27 15.50 -16.68
N PHE A 196 1.24 14.70 -16.40
CA PHE A 196 1.15 13.91 -15.19
C PHE A 196 2.26 12.84 -15.12
N ALA A 197 2.53 12.17 -16.23
CA ALA A 197 3.62 11.21 -16.33
C ALA A 197 4.99 11.83 -16.05
N LYS A 198 5.26 13.04 -16.54
CA LYS A 198 6.50 13.77 -16.27
C LYS A 198 6.63 14.17 -14.80
N VAL A 199 5.57 14.66 -14.19
CA VAL A 199 5.56 15.01 -12.76
C VAL A 199 5.78 13.77 -11.91
N PHE A 200 5.13 12.68 -12.25
CA PHE A 200 5.29 11.39 -11.57
C PHE A 200 6.73 10.87 -11.69
N GLU A 201 7.25 10.76 -12.89
CA GLU A 201 8.63 10.30 -13.14
C GLU A 201 9.68 11.12 -12.39
N LYS A 202 9.48 12.44 -12.30
CA LYS A 202 10.40 13.35 -11.62
C LYS A 202 10.39 13.18 -10.10
N ASN A 203 9.24 12.82 -9.51
CA ASN A 203 9.02 12.90 -8.07
C ASN A 203 8.88 11.54 -7.38
N VAL A 204 8.81 10.45 -8.13
CA VAL A 204 8.72 9.08 -7.57
C VAL A 204 9.83 8.21 -8.09
N GLU A 205 10.23 7.28 -7.25
CA GLU A 205 11.20 6.24 -7.59
C GLU A 205 10.43 5.02 -8.10
N THR A 206 10.67 4.63 -9.35
CA THR A 206 9.93 3.53 -9.99
C THR A 206 10.73 2.90 -11.12
N ASP A 207 10.46 1.63 -11.40
CA ASP A 207 10.94 0.91 -12.59
C ASP A 207 9.98 1.02 -13.80
N LEU A 208 8.84 1.73 -13.64
CA LEU A 208 7.98 2.09 -14.75
C LEU A 208 8.64 3.19 -15.60
N SER A 209 8.73 2.96 -16.91
CA SER A 209 9.19 3.98 -17.85
C SER A 209 8.13 5.05 -18.09
N PHE A 210 8.56 6.21 -18.62
CA PHE A 210 7.63 7.25 -19.07
C PHE A 210 6.58 6.70 -20.04
N SER A 211 7.01 5.86 -21.00
CA SER A 211 6.11 5.21 -21.94
C SER A 211 5.10 4.29 -21.27
N ASN A 212 5.51 3.53 -20.27
CA ASN A 212 4.60 2.69 -19.48
C ASN A 212 3.55 3.54 -18.76
N LEU A 213 3.96 4.62 -18.12
CA LEU A 213 3.05 5.53 -17.41
C LEU A 213 2.01 6.14 -18.34
N CYS A 214 2.43 6.62 -19.51
CA CYS A 214 1.53 7.15 -20.53
C CYS A 214 0.57 6.09 -21.05
N TRP A 215 1.06 4.87 -21.29
CA TRP A 215 0.25 3.76 -21.76
C TRP A 215 -0.84 3.38 -20.76
N PHE A 216 -0.50 3.22 -19.47
CA PHE A 216 -1.48 2.92 -18.43
C PHE A 216 -2.53 4.03 -18.28
N GLY A 217 -2.11 5.29 -18.32
CA GLY A 217 -3.02 6.43 -18.27
C GLY A 217 -3.99 6.46 -19.45
N GLN A 218 -3.50 6.19 -20.67
CA GLN A 218 -4.33 6.11 -21.86
C GLN A 218 -5.30 4.92 -21.80
N GLN A 219 -4.83 3.74 -21.38
CA GLN A 219 -5.70 2.57 -21.26
C GLN A 219 -6.83 2.81 -20.27
N ALA A 220 -6.54 3.44 -19.14
CA ALA A 220 -7.55 3.75 -18.13
C ALA A 220 -8.60 4.75 -18.65
N ILE A 221 -8.16 5.89 -19.20
CA ILE A 221 -9.07 6.95 -19.64
C ILE A 221 -9.84 6.52 -20.90
N LEU A 222 -9.16 6.00 -21.92
CA LEU A 222 -9.81 5.57 -23.17
C LEU A 222 -10.64 4.30 -22.98
N GLY A 223 -10.25 3.43 -22.05
CA GLY A 223 -11.02 2.24 -21.69
C GLY A 223 -12.26 2.54 -20.86
N GLY A 224 -12.48 3.79 -20.47
CA GLY A 224 -13.64 4.20 -19.70
C GLY A 224 -13.60 3.77 -18.23
N LEU A 225 -12.41 3.61 -17.66
CA LEU A 225 -12.28 3.29 -16.25
C LEU A 225 -12.90 4.39 -15.39
N THR A 226 -13.77 4.01 -14.48
CA THR A 226 -14.37 4.89 -13.47
C THR A 226 -13.95 4.46 -12.08
N VAL A 227 -14.04 5.38 -11.12
CA VAL A 227 -13.66 5.08 -9.72
C VAL A 227 -14.51 3.97 -9.12
N GLU A 228 -15.74 3.81 -9.55
CA GLU A 228 -16.65 2.74 -9.10
C GLU A 228 -16.15 1.35 -9.49
N ASN A 229 -15.36 1.23 -10.54
CA ASN A 229 -14.75 -0.02 -10.98
C ASN A 229 -13.42 -0.33 -10.26
N VAL A 230 -12.87 0.64 -9.52
CA VAL A 230 -11.66 0.45 -8.72
C VAL A 230 -12.07 -0.06 -7.33
N GLU A 231 -11.59 -1.24 -6.97
CA GLU A 231 -11.87 -1.82 -5.66
C GLU A 231 -10.71 -1.57 -4.71
N PHE A 232 -10.99 -0.88 -3.60
CA PHE A 232 -10.03 -0.63 -2.53
C PHE A 232 -10.35 -1.53 -1.36
N VAL A 233 -9.40 -2.36 -0.98
CA VAL A 233 -9.55 -3.32 0.12
C VAL A 233 -8.38 -3.24 1.08
N THR A 234 -8.60 -3.61 2.34
CA THR A 234 -7.53 -3.88 3.29
C THR A 234 -7.32 -5.39 3.35
N MET A 235 -6.07 -5.83 3.42
CA MET A 235 -5.75 -7.24 3.61
C MET A 235 -6.54 -7.79 4.82
N PRO A 236 -7.32 -8.88 4.64
CA PRO A 236 -8.04 -9.50 5.75
C PRO A 236 -7.09 -9.88 6.87
N ASN A 237 -7.37 -9.42 8.09
CA ASN A 237 -6.43 -9.53 9.19
C ASN A 237 -7.12 -9.61 10.56
N THR A 238 -6.36 -10.04 11.55
CA THR A 238 -6.71 -10.01 12.97
C THR A 238 -5.53 -9.45 13.76
N PRO A 239 -5.72 -8.40 14.57
CA PRO A 239 -4.66 -7.91 15.46
C PRO A 239 -4.30 -8.96 16.51
N LYS A 240 -3.01 -9.18 16.73
CA LYS A 240 -2.46 -10.09 17.73
C LYS A 240 -1.23 -9.49 18.40
N SER A 241 -0.87 -9.99 19.56
CA SER A 241 0.36 -9.64 20.25
C SER A 241 1.24 -10.88 20.42
N CYS A 242 2.55 -10.70 20.23
CA CYS A 242 3.54 -11.73 20.41
C CYS A 242 4.69 -11.22 21.29
N TRP A 243 5.25 -12.10 22.10
CA TRP A 243 6.40 -11.79 22.94
C TRP A 243 7.65 -11.57 22.09
N SER A 244 8.33 -10.44 22.34
CA SER A 244 9.64 -10.15 21.77
C SER A 244 10.75 -10.51 22.75
N ARG A 245 11.69 -11.33 22.31
CA ARG A 245 12.88 -11.69 23.08
C ARG A 245 13.85 -10.52 23.18
N THR A 246 13.92 -9.70 22.14
CA THR A 246 14.80 -8.52 22.08
C THR A 246 14.32 -7.43 23.02
N TYR A 247 13.03 -7.08 23.00
CA TYR A 247 12.46 -5.99 23.80
C TYR A 247 11.88 -6.43 25.12
N GLN A 248 11.83 -7.74 25.40
CA GLN A 248 11.29 -8.31 26.65
C GLN A 248 9.87 -7.81 26.97
N ASN A 249 9.06 -7.67 25.94
CA ASN A 249 7.65 -7.25 26.04
C ASN A 249 6.81 -7.83 24.92
N TYR A 250 5.49 -7.65 25.01
CA TYR A 250 4.58 -8.00 23.93
C TYR A 250 4.57 -6.92 22.85
N GLN A 251 4.79 -7.33 21.62
CA GLN A 251 4.71 -6.49 20.42
C GLN A 251 3.40 -6.74 19.67
N SER A 252 2.79 -5.68 19.18
CA SER A 252 1.56 -5.79 18.38
C SER A 252 1.86 -6.14 16.92
N TYR A 253 1.02 -6.99 16.36
CA TYR A 253 1.07 -7.43 14.97
C TYR A 253 -0.31 -7.40 14.34
N VAL A 254 -0.32 -7.33 13.01
CA VAL A 254 -1.48 -7.60 12.18
C VAL A 254 -1.24 -8.96 11.52
N VAL A 255 -2.07 -9.94 11.83
CA VAL A 255 -1.92 -11.30 11.33
C VAL A 255 -2.91 -11.53 10.19
N PRO A 256 -2.45 -11.93 8.98
CA PRO A 256 -3.38 -12.19 7.87
C PRO A 256 -4.38 -13.29 8.20
N ASN A 257 -5.63 -13.11 7.80
CA ASN A 257 -6.64 -14.17 7.81
C ASN A 257 -6.42 -15.03 6.57
N ALA A 258 -5.78 -16.18 6.73
CA ALA A 258 -5.23 -16.98 5.64
C ALA A 258 -6.24 -17.35 4.55
N GLU A 259 -7.40 -17.86 4.93
CA GLU A 259 -8.44 -18.31 3.98
C GLU A 259 -9.07 -17.15 3.24
N GLU A 260 -9.39 -16.06 3.94
CA GLU A 260 -9.96 -14.85 3.34
C GLU A 260 -8.97 -14.17 2.40
N LEU A 261 -7.68 -14.11 2.79
CA LEU A 261 -6.62 -13.58 1.94
C LEU A 261 -6.44 -14.43 0.69
N LEU A 262 -6.43 -15.75 0.82
CA LEU A 262 -6.31 -16.67 -0.31
C LEU A 262 -7.45 -16.48 -1.32
N GLU A 263 -8.68 -16.34 -0.86
CA GLU A 263 -9.84 -16.07 -1.72
C GLU A 263 -9.69 -14.73 -2.46
N LEU A 264 -9.31 -13.67 -1.75
CA LEU A 264 -9.07 -12.35 -2.34
C LEU A 264 -7.97 -12.41 -3.41
N VAL A 265 -6.87 -13.09 -3.13
CA VAL A 265 -5.77 -13.27 -4.07
C VAL A 265 -6.24 -13.99 -5.33
N ASN A 266 -6.91 -15.12 -5.18
CA ASN A 266 -7.35 -15.94 -6.31
C ASN A 266 -8.42 -15.28 -7.17
N THR A 267 -9.28 -14.45 -6.57
CA THR A 267 -10.40 -13.83 -7.29
C THR A 267 -10.05 -12.47 -7.90
N LYS A 268 -9.14 -11.70 -7.26
CA LYS A 268 -8.96 -10.28 -7.61
C LYS A 268 -7.52 -9.81 -7.81
N LEU A 269 -6.53 -10.47 -7.22
CA LEU A 269 -5.15 -9.97 -7.23
C LEU A 269 -4.22 -10.77 -8.13
N SER A 270 -4.37 -12.08 -8.19
CA SER A 270 -3.44 -12.93 -8.90
C SER A 270 -3.48 -12.71 -10.42
N PRO A 271 -2.31 -12.50 -11.06
CA PRO A 271 -2.22 -12.43 -12.51
C PRO A 271 -2.32 -13.81 -13.20
N TYR A 272 -2.38 -14.89 -12.43
CA TYR A 272 -2.41 -16.25 -12.96
C TYR A 272 -3.84 -16.76 -13.11
N THR A 273 -4.05 -17.62 -14.11
CA THR A 273 -5.33 -18.29 -14.33
C THR A 273 -5.57 -19.44 -13.36
N GLU A 274 -4.49 -20.02 -12.83
CA GLU A 274 -4.54 -21.11 -11.87
C GLU A 274 -4.71 -20.56 -10.46
N VAL A 275 -5.47 -21.27 -9.62
CA VAL A 275 -5.69 -20.90 -8.24
C VAL A 275 -4.54 -21.37 -7.35
N PHE A 276 -4.16 -20.54 -6.38
CA PHE A 276 -3.25 -20.92 -5.30
C PHE A 276 -3.99 -21.69 -4.21
N THR A 277 -3.23 -22.52 -3.49
CA THR A 277 -3.65 -23.14 -2.23
C THR A 277 -2.87 -22.51 -1.07
N LEU A 278 -3.26 -22.75 0.17
CA LEU A 278 -2.54 -22.25 1.35
C LEU A 278 -1.10 -22.76 1.43
N SER A 279 -0.81 -23.93 0.87
CA SER A 279 0.56 -24.47 0.79
C SER A 279 1.45 -23.74 -0.21
N ASP A 280 0.88 -22.98 -1.15
CA ASP A 280 1.62 -22.13 -2.09
C ASP A 280 2.00 -20.78 -1.47
N LEU A 281 1.40 -20.41 -0.35
CA LEU A 281 1.64 -19.20 0.41
C LEU A 281 2.37 -19.53 1.73
N ASP A 282 2.99 -18.52 2.33
CA ASP A 282 3.60 -18.63 3.66
C ASP A 282 2.98 -17.59 4.59
N ILE A 283 1.83 -17.92 5.16
CA ILE A 283 1.04 -17.03 6.00
C ILE A 283 1.21 -17.43 7.45
N MET A 284 1.68 -16.47 8.26
CA MET A 284 1.88 -16.64 9.68
C MET A 284 0.57 -16.68 10.46
N SER A 285 0.55 -17.43 11.54
CA SER A 285 -0.54 -17.43 12.52
C SER A 285 0.01 -17.46 13.95
N VAL A 286 -0.80 -16.96 14.88
CA VAL A 286 -0.49 -16.94 16.31
C VAL A 286 -1.44 -17.91 17.00
N ASN A 287 -0.88 -18.94 17.64
CA ASN A 287 -1.63 -19.98 18.34
C ASN A 287 -2.14 -19.47 19.71
N SER A 288 -3.06 -20.17 20.31
CA SER A 288 -3.65 -19.81 21.60
C SER A 288 -2.64 -19.78 22.76
N ASP A 289 -1.53 -20.51 22.65
CA ASP A 289 -0.43 -20.52 23.62
C ASP A 289 0.60 -19.41 23.40
N GLY A 290 0.40 -18.54 22.39
CA GLY A 290 1.31 -17.47 22.01
C GLY A 290 2.44 -17.89 21.07
N SER A 291 2.54 -19.18 20.72
CA SER A 291 3.49 -19.64 19.71
C SER A 291 3.04 -19.22 18.31
N ILE A 292 4.00 -19.13 17.39
CA ILE A 292 3.73 -18.80 15.99
C ILE A 292 3.85 -20.05 15.12
N SER A 293 3.06 -20.07 14.05
CA SER A 293 3.12 -21.10 13.01
C SER A 293 2.93 -20.48 11.64
N SER A 294 3.16 -21.26 10.60
CA SER A 294 3.07 -20.84 9.21
C SER A 294 2.23 -21.84 8.42
N SER A 295 1.58 -21.36 7.37
CA SER A 295 0.81 -22.22 6.45
C SER A 295 1.67 -23.26 5.72
N THR A 296 2.99 -23.06 5.67
CA THR A 296 3.96 -24.03 5.12
C THR A 296 4.42 -25.06 6.16
N GLY A 297 4.13 -24.87 7.44
CA GLY A 297 4.63 -25.67 8.54
C GLY A 297 6.08 -25.37 8.96
N HIS A 298 6.70 -24.34 8.38
CA HIS A 298 8.08 -23.91 8.67
C HIS A 298 8.08 -22.49 9.23
N VAL A 299 8.72 -22.30 10.38
CA VAL A 299 8.88 -21.00 11.05
C VAL A 299 10.36 -20.73 11.31
#